data_bcf338b7ae081271e490845bc4f9abe0
#
_entry.id   bcf338b7ae081271e490845bc4f9abe0
#
_cell.length_a   1.000
_cell.length_b   1.000
_cell.length_c   1.000
_cell.angle_alpha   90.00
_cell.angle_beta   90.00
_cell.angle_gamma   90.00
#
_symmetry.space_group_name_H-M   'P 1'
#
loop_
_entity.id
_entity.type
_entity.pdbx_description
1 polymer ?
#
loop_
_entity_poly.entity_id
_entity_poly.type
_entity_poly.pdbx_seq_one_letter_code
_entity_poly.pdbx_strand_id
1 'polypeptide(L)'
;MQEDDQALESIALSGAKIIGHNMETVPRLYHARKGSGYQRSLSVLRKLLEFNPKCITKSGIMLGLGERDDEVIKLMDDLLNVGCRFLSIGQYLAPSLHHTAVAEYVRPERFEFFRKVGLEMGFGHIKSSPYTRSSYMAHEYLEEQ
;
A
#
# COMPACT_ATOMS: atom_id res chain seq x y z
N MET A 1 7.81 -4.79 -19.38
CA MET A 1 6.96 -5.64 -20.16
C MET A 1 7.28 -7.10 -19.90
N GLN A 2 7.84 -7.87 -20.86
CA GLN A 2 8.07 -9.30 -20.59
C GLN A 2 9.06 -9.51 -19.44
N GLU A 3 10.12 -8.72 -19.38
CA GLU A 3 11.09 -8.84 -18.29
C GLU A 3 10.46 -8.54 -16.94
N ASP A 4 9.61 -7.52 -16.87
CA ASP A 4 8.92 -7.19 -15.64
C ASP A 4 7.97 -8.31 -15.22
N ASP A 5 7.27 -8.91 -16.17
CA ASP A 5 6.37 -10.01 -15.88
C ASP A 5 7.11 -11.25 -15.41
N GLN A 6 8.28 -11.54 -15.99
CA GLN A 6 9.11 -12.66 -15.52
C GLN A 6 9.62 -12.43 -14.10
N ALA A 7 10.01 -11.20 -13.79
CA ALA A 7 10.43 -10.86 -12.44
C ALA A 7 9.28 -11.01 -11.44
N LEU A 8 8.10 -10.55 -11.80
CA LEU A 8 6.92 -10.67 -10.94
C LEU A 8 6.53 -12.13 -10.73
N GLU A 9 6.58 -12.92 -11.80
CA GLU A 9 6.30 -14.36 -11.69
C GLU A 9 7.27 -15.04 -10.72
N SER A 10 8.55 -14.73 -10.83
CA SER A 10 9.56 -15.28 -9.94
C SER A 10 9.28 -14.92 -8.49
N ILE A 11 8.90 -13.66 -8.24
CA ILE A 11 8.58 -13.21 -6.89
C ILE A 11 7.32 -13.93 -6.38
N ALA A 12 6.30 -14.01 -7.22
CA ALA A 12 5.03 -14.63 -6.83
C ALA A 12 5.20 -16.11 -6.49
N LEU A 13 6.12 -16.79 -7.17
CA LEU A 13 6.35 -18.22 -6.99
C LEU A 13 7.54 -18.52 -6.06
N SER A 14 8.06 -17.51 -5.37
CA SER A 14 9.23 -17.65 -4.51
C SER A 14 8.98 -18.45 -3.22
N GLY A 15 7.72 -18.71 -2.90
CA GLY A 15 7.35 -19.35 -1.64
C GLY A 15 6.96 -18.39 -0.55
N ALA A 16 7.10 -17.10 -0.76
CA ALA A 16 6.62 -16.10 0.20
C ALA A 16 5.10 -16.12 0.27
N LYS A 17 4.58 -16.10 1.49
CA LYS A 17 3.12 -16.09 1.70
C LYS A 17 2.54 -14.70 1.54
N ILE A 18 3.30 -13.68 1.90
CA ILE A 18 2.88 -12.28 1.81
C ILE A 18 3.87 -11.56 0.93
N ILE A 19 3.36 -10.88 -0.10
CA ILE A 19 4.19 -10.13 -1.05
C ILE A 19 3.67 -8.71 -1.09
N GLY A 20 4.56 -7.74 -0.86
CA GLY A 20 4.17 -6.34 -0.76
C GLY A 20 4.60 -5.50 -1.96
N HIS A 21 3.77 -4.56 -2.33
CA HIS A 21 4.11 -3.49 -3.26
C HIS A 21 3.35 -2.25 -2.83
N ASN A 22 4.08 -1.20 -2.48
CA ASN A 22 3.48 -0.01 -1.88
C ASN A 22 2.92 0.93 -2.93
N MET A 23 1.70 1.42 -2.69
CA MET A 23 1.10 2.50 -3.48
C MET A 23 1.71 3.84 -3.12
N GLU A 24 2.06 4.01 -1.88
CA GLU A 24 2.69 5.17 -1.27
C GLU A 24 1.76 6.36 -1.07
N THR A 25 1.02 6.81 -2.09
CA THR A 25 0.09 7.92 -1.95
C THR A 25 -1.03 7.83 -2.99
N VAL A 26 -1.94 8.80 -2.93
CA VAL A 26 -3.09 8.87 -3.84
C VAL A 26 -2.68 9.36 -5.23
N PRO A 27 -3.49 9.08 -6.28
CA PRO A 27 -3.09 9.40 -7.67
C PRO A 27 -2.69 10.85 -7.90
N ARG A 28 -3.42 11.78 -7.31
CA ARG A 28 -3.16 13.21 -7.49
C ARG A 28 -1.74 13.62 -7.10
N LEU A 29 -1.16 12.90 -6.15
CA LEU A 29 0.14 13.22 -5.59
C LEU A 29 1.29 12.43 -6.22
N TYR A 30 1.01 11.67 -7.27
CA TYR A 30 2.02 10.88 -7.99
C TYR A 30 2.88 11.70 -8.95
N HIS A 31 2.63 12.97 -9.08
CA HIS A 31 3.32 13.82 -10.09
C HIS A 31 4.84 13.80 -9.99
N ALA A 32 5.39 13.50 -8.82
CA ALA A 32 6.84 13.44 -8.64
C ALA A 32 7.45 12.11 -9.08
N ARG A 33 6.63 11.12 -9.44
CA ARG A 33 7.10 9.78 -9.77
C ARG A 33 6.96 9.52 -11.25
N LYS A 34 7.93 9.99 -12.00
CA LYS A 34 7.90 9.88 -13.46
C LYS A 34 7.80 8.43 -13.91
N GLY A 35 6.87 8.17 -14.80
CA GLY A 35 6.76 6.89 -15.51
C GLY A 35 6.23 5.71 -14.73
N SER A 36 6.05 5.83 -13.44
CA SER A 36 5.62 4.68 -12.65
C SER A 36 4.18 4.76 -12.20
N GLY A 37 3.45 5.63 -12.50
CA GLY A 37 2.07 5.85 -12.24
C GLY A 37 1.34 4.92 -11.27
N TYR A 38 0.25 5.43 -10.82
CA TYR A 38 -0.64 4.76 -9.90
C TYR A 38 -1.18 3.44 -10.47
N GLN A 39 -1.61 3.47 -11.75
CA GLN A 39 -2.17 2.27 -12.39
C GLN A 39 -1.13 1.16 -12.54
N ARG A 40 0.11 1.50 -12.76
CA ARG A 40 1.18 0.51 -12.84
C ARG A 40 1.33 -0.24 -11.51
N SER A 41 1.29 0.46 -10.40
CA SER A 41 1.39 -0.16 -9.08
C SER A 41 0.22 -1.11 -8.82
N LEU A 42 -0.99 -0.71 -9.19
CA LEU A 42 -2.14 -1.61 -9.09
C LEU A 42 -1.97 -2.84 -9.98
N SER A 43 -1.43 -2.65 -11.18
CA SER A 43 -1.16 -3.76 -12.09
C SER A 43 -0.17 -4.76 -11.52
N VAL A 44 0.86 -4.27 -10.83
CA VAL A 44 1.83 -5.15 -10.17
C VAL A 44 1.13 -6.04 -9.15
N LEU A 45 0.29 -5.46 -8.30
CA LEU A 45 -0.42 -6.24 -7.28
C LEU A 45 -1.35 -7.27 -7.93
N ARG A 46 -2.07 -6.89 -8.98
CA ARG A 46 -2.96 -7.81 -9.68
C ARG A 46 -2.19 -8.98 -10.28
N LYS A 47 -1.06 -8.68 -10.95
CA LYS A 47 -0.26 -9.72 -11.60
C LYS A 47 0.34 -10.71 -10.62
N LEU A 48 0.75 -10.25 -9.44
CA LEU A 48 1.25 -11.16 -8.42
C LEU A 48 0.23 -12.25 -8.09
N LEU A 49 -1.04 -11.88 -7.97
CA LEU A 49 -2.11 -12.84 -7.70
C LEU A 49 -2.45 -13.68 -8.91
N GLU A 50 -2.29 -13.15 -10.13
CA GLU A 50 -2.47 -13.95 -11.34
C GLU A 50 -1.45 -15.07 -11.42
N PHE A 51 -0.19 -14.77 -11.07
CA PHE A 51 0.87 -15.78 -11.06
C PHE A 51 0.75 -16.75 -9.90
N ASN A 52 0.29 -16.28 -8.73
CA ASN A 52 0.12 -17.14 -7.55
C ASN A 52 -1.12 -16.73 -6.76
N PRO A 53 -2.28 -17.32 -7.07
CA PRO A 53 -3.52 -16.98 -6.37
C PRO A 53 -3.51 -17.30 -4.88
N LYS A 54 -2.54 -18.07 -4.41
CA LYS A 54 -2.45 -18.46 -3.00
C LYS A 54 -1.68 -17.47 -2.14
N CYS A 55 -0.94 -16.55 -2.74
CA CYS A 55 -0.22 -15.56 -1.94
C CYS A 55 -1.18 -14.45 -1.48
N ILE A 56 -0.76 -13.77 -0.42
CA ILE A 56 -1.47 -12.61 0.09
C ILE A 56 -0.67 -11.38 -0.35
N THR A 57 -1.33 -10.45 -1.02
CA THR A 57 -0.68 -9.20 -1.37
C THR A 57 -0.97 -8.14 -0.32
N LYS A 58 0.03 -7.30 -0.07
CA LYS A 58 -0.11 -6.17 0.83
C LYS A 58 0.39 -4.90 0.16
N SER A 59 -0.11 -3.77 0.63
CA SER A 59 0.35 -2.48 0.15
C SER A 59 0.53 -1.54 1.34
N GLY A 60 1.23 -0.44 1.11
CA GLY A 60 1.42 0.60 2.10
C GLY A 60 1.16 1.96 1.51
N ILE A 61 0.57 2.82 2.31
CA ILE A 61 0.38 4.23 1.95
C ILE A 61 0.81 5.10 3.11
N MET A 62 1.11 6.36 2.79
CA MET A 62 1.50 7.35 3.78
C MET A 62 0.50 8.49 3.78
N LEU A 63 0.18 9.00 4.95
CA LEU A 63 -0.65 10.18 5.11
C LEU A 63 0.24 11.37 5.49
N GLY A 64 -0.24 12.57 5.18
CA GLY A 64 0.50 13.79 5.50
C GLY A 64 1.13 14.46 4.29
N LEU A 65 0.76 14.02 3.08
CA LEU A 65 1.25 14.62 1.84
C LEU A 65 0.25 15.59 1.21
N GLY A 66 -0.92 15.74 1.83
CA GLY A 66 -1.97 16.63 1.32
C GLY A 66 -3.16 15.90 0.74
N GLU A 67 -3.25 14.60 0.94
CA GLU A 67 -4.36 13.77 0.46
C GLU A 67 -5.65 14.08 1.21
N ARG A 68 -6.78 13.89 0.52
CA ARG A 68 -8.10 14.02 1.13
C ARG A 68 -8.63 12.65 1.54
N ASP A 69 -9.58 12.63 2.48
CA ASP A 69 -10.16 11.37 2.97
C ASP A 69 -10.81 10.57 1.83
N ASP A 70 -11.55 11.23 0.94
CA ASP A 70 -12.18 10.55 -0.19
C ASP A 70 -11.15 9.92 -1.13
N GLU A 71 -10.01 10.58 -1.29
CA GLU A 71 -8.93 10.04 -2.12
C GLU A 71 -8.33 8.76 -1.51
N VAL A 72 -8.16 8.75 -0.19
CA VAL A 72 -7.64 7.57 0.50
C VAL A 72 -8.63 6.41 0.41
N ILE A 73 -9.91 6.68 0.58
CA ILE A 73 -10.95 5.65 0.50
C ILE A 73 -11.01 5.08 -0.93
N LYS A 74 -10.89 5.94 -1.94
CA LYS A 74 -10.85 5.48 -3.33
C LYS A 74 -9.64 4.59 -3.59
N LEU A 75 -8.49 4.95 -3.05
CA LEU A 75 -7.28 4.13 -3.16
C LEU A 75 -7.50 2.77 -2.52
N MET A 76 -8.13 2.75 -1.35
CA MET A 76 -8.43 1.49 -0.67
C MET A 76 -9.37 0.61 -1.51
N ASP A 77 -10.36 1.22 -2.14
CA ASP A 77 -11.26 0.50 -3.04
C ASP A 77 -10.50 -0.08 -4.24
N ASP A 78 -9.61 0.71 -4.83
CA ASP A 78 -8.79 0.25 -5.95
C ASP A 78 -7.91 -0.94 -5.55
N LEU A 79 -7.34 -0.90 -4.34
CA LEU A 79 -6.53 -2.02 -3.83
C LEU A 79 -7.37 -3.28 -3.67
N LEU A 80 -8.56 -3.17 -3.12
CA LEU A 80 -9.45 -4.32 -2.97
C LEU A 80 -9.84 -4.90 -4.32
N ASN A 81 -10.05 -4.04 -5.31
CA ASN A 81 -10.43 -4.48 -6.66
C ASN A 81 -9.32 -5.27 -7.35
N VAL A 82 -8.06 -5.09 -6.98
CA VAL A 82 -6.97 -5.93 -7.50
C VAL A 82 -6.61 -7.07 -6.54
N GLY A 83 -7.42 -7.31 -5.52
CA GLY A 83 -7.27 -8.44 -4.63
C GLY A 83 -6.33 -8.23 -3.46
N CYS A 84 -5.87 -7.00 -3.22
CA CYS A 84 -4.98 -6.71 -2.10
C CYS A 84 -5.74 -6.85 -0.78
N ARG A 85 -5.20 -7.64 0.15
CA ARG A 85 -5.89 -7.97 1.39
C ARG A 85 -5.31 -7.31 2.63
N PHE A 86 -4.05 -6.94 2.61
CA PHE A 86 -3.36 -6.35 3.75
C PHE A 86 -2.91 -4.93 3.41
N LEU A 87 -3.04 -4.01 4.37
CA LEU A 87 -2.72 -2.61 4.17
C LEU A 87 -1.99 -2.03 5.37
N SER A 88 -0.95 -1.25 5.11
CA SER A 88 -0.24 -0.47 6.13
C SER A 88 -0.44 1.01 5.84
N ILE A 89 -0.76 1.78 6.86
CA ILE A 89 -0.95 3.24 6.74
C ILE A 89 -0.07 3.91 7.80
N GLY A 90 0.87 4.76 7.36
CA GLY A 90 1.79 5.44 8.26
C GLY A 90 1.92 6.92 7.94
N GLN A 91 2.59 7.64 8.81
CA GLN A 91 2.85 9.07 8.63
C GLN A 91 4.02 9.27 7.67
N TYR A 92 3.84 10.12 6.67
CA TYR A 92 4.94 10.53 5.81
C TYR A 92 5.92 11.40 6.58
N LEU A 93 7.19 11.09 6.49
CA LEU A 93 8.28 11.89 7.05
C LEU A 93 9.28 12.17 5.93
N ALA A 94 9.60 13.42 5.70
CA ALA A 94 10.55 13.78 4.65
C ALA A 94 11.95 13.29 5.04
N PRO A 95 12.58 12.42 4.21
CA PRO A 95 13.91 11.89 4.53
C PRO A 95 15.02 12.96 4.51
N SER A 96 14.82 14.04 3.76
CA SER A 96 15.78 15.14 3.68
C SER A 96 15.07 16.40 3.22
N LEU A 97 15.80 17.53 3.23
CA LEU A 97 15.28 18.80 2.73
C LEU A 97 14.99 18.78 1.24
N HIS A 98 15.54 17.82 0.52
CA HIS A 98 15.31 17.71 -0.92
C HIS A 98 14.07 16.91 -1.28
N HIS A 99 13.41 16.30 -0.30
CA HIS A 99 12.17 15.55 -0.52
C HIS A 99 10.96 16.44 -0.28
N THR A 100 9.80 15.96 -0.75
CA THR A 100 8.55 16.67 -0.51
C THR A 100 8.36 16.93 0.97
N ALA A 101 8.02 18.17 1.32
CA ALA A 101 7.79 18.52 2.72
C ALA A 101 6.53 17.85 3.26
N VAL A 102 6.51 17.61 4.57
CA VAL A 102 5.32 17.10 5.23
C VAL A 102 4.24 18.18 5.17
N ALA A 103 3.08 17.86 4.59
CA ALA A 103 1.97 18.81 4.51
C ALA A 103 1.20 18.85 5.82
N GLU A 104 1.17 17.72 6.55
CA GLU A 104 0.40 17.62 7.79
C GLU A 104 0.94 16.48 8.64
N TYR A 105 1.01 16.70 9.95
CA TYR A 105 1.24 15.61 10.91
C TYR A 105 -0.13 15.12 11.34
N VAL A 106 -0.53 14.01 10.77
CA VAL A 106 -1.89 13.48 10.89
C VAL A 106 -2.13 12.93 12.29
N ARG A 107 -3.29 13.24 12.85
CA ARG A 107 -3.64 12.79 14.20
C ARG A 107 -3.92 11.28 14.24
N PRO A 108 -3.61 10.62 15.35
CA PRO A 108 -3.87 9.19 15.49
C PRO A 108 -5.33 8.80 15.23
N GLU A 109 -6.29 9.70 15.54
CA GLU A 109 -7.71 9.42 15.32
C GLU A 109 -8.03 9.21 13.84
N ARG A 110 -7.33 9.92 12.95
CA ARG A 110 -7.53 9.77 11.52
C ARG A 110 -6.99 8.43 11.02
N PHE A 111 -5.86 7.98 11.57
CA PHE A 111 -5.33 6.65 11.26
C PHE A 111 -6.33 5.57 11.69
N GLU A 112 -6.92 5.73 12.86
CA GLU A 112 -7.92 4.77 13.34
C GLU A 112 -9.19 4.79 12.51
N PHE A 113 -9.60 5.97 12.05
CA PHE A 113 -10.73 6.10 11.13
C PHE A 113 -10.51 5.26 9.88
N PHE A 114 -9.35 5.38 9.24
CA PHE A 114 -9.06 4.61 8.03
C PHE A 114 -8.95 3.12 8.31
N ARG A 115 -8.43 2.74 9.48
CA ARG A 115 -8.39 1.32 9.85
C ARG A 115 -9.81 0.74 9.90
N LYS A 116 -10.71 1.43 10.57
CA LYS A 116 -12.10 0.97 10.68
C LYS A 116 -12.80 0.92 9.34
N VAL A 117 -12.67 1.98 8.56
CA VAL A 117 -13.28 2.03 7.22
C VAL A 117 -12.75 0.90 6.35
N GLY A 118 -11.44 0.69 6.35
CA GLY A 118 -10.84 -0.35 5.54
C GLY A 118 -11.29 -1.74 5.92
N LEU A 119 -11.39 -2.02 7.21
CA LEU A 119 -11.90 -3.32 7.66
C LEU A 119 -13.34 -3.52 7.23
N GLU A 120 -14.17 -2.48 7.32
CA GLU A 120 -15.55 -2.55 6.85
C GLU A 120 -15.63 -2.77 5.34
N MET A 121 -14.68 -2.20 4.58
CA MET A 121 -14.64 -2.37 3.13
C MET A 121 -14.24 -3.79 2.71
N GLY A 122 -13.52 -4.53 3.56
CA GLY A 122 -13.17 -5.89 3.27
C GLY A 122 -11.70 -6.28 3.39
N PHE A 123 -10.83 -5.39 3.85
CA PHE A 123 -9.43 -5.75 4.09
C PHE A 123 -9.35 -6.82 5.18
N GLY A 124 -8.43 -7.76 5.01
CA GLY A 124 -8.21 -8.81 5.99
C GLY A 124 -7.42 -8.33 7.19
N HIS A 125 -6.52 -7.36 6.98
CA HIS A 125 -5.69 -6.83 8.05
C HIS A 125 -5.23 -5.43 7.68
N ILE A 126 -5.28 -4.51 8.66
CA ILE A 126 -4.78 -3.15 8.47
C ILE A 126 -3.96 -2.74 9.69
N LYS A 127 -2.73 -2.30 9.44
CA LYS A 127 -1.92 -1.61 10.43
C LYS A 127 -1.93 -0.13 10.09
N SER A 128 -2.45 0.69 11.00
CA SER A 128 -2.64 2.12 10.73
C SER A 128 -2.32 2.91 11.99
N SER A 129 -1.21 3.64 11.95
CA SER A 129 -0.79 4.51 13.04
C SER A 129 0.30 5.45 12.53
N PRO A 130 0.59 6.54 13.25
CA PRO A 130 1.69 7.43 12.86
C PRO A 130 3.05 6.72 12.82
N TYR A 131 3.19 5.61 13.51
CA TYR A 131 4.47 4.90 13.64
C TYR A 131 4.59 3.69 12.71
N THR A 132 3.55 3.38 11.95
CA THR A 132 3.56 2.22 11.06
C THR A 132 4.55 2.42 9.93
N ARG A 133 5.35 1.36 9.64
CA ARG A 133 6.27 1.31 8.51
C ARG A 133 6.03 0.03 7.73
N SER A 134 5.71 0.15 6.46
CA SER A 134 5.25 -1.00 5.69
C SER A 134 6.33 -2.04 5.46
N SER A 135 7.59 -1.63 5.28
CA SER A 135 8.65 -2.55 4.90
C SER A 135 9.09 -3.50 6.02
N TYR A 136 8.75 -3.20 7.27
CA TYR A 136 9.18 -4.02 8.41
C TYR A 136 8.07 -4.86 9.00
N MET A 137 6.87 -4.81 8.45
CA MET A 137 5.69 -5.37 9.10
C MET A 137 5.20 -6.69 8.52
N ALA A 138 5.82 -7.21 7.47
CA ALA A 138 5.33 -8.42 6.80
C ALA A 138 5.24 -9.62 7.75
N HIS A 139 6.26 -9.83 8.59
CA HIS A 139 6.27 -10.95 9.52
C HIS A 139 5.21 -10.83 10.61
N GLU A 140 4.83 -9.60 10.97
CA GLU A 140 3.78 -9.39 11.97
C GLU A 140 2.42 -9.85 11.46
N TYR A 141 2.15 -9.67 10.18
CA TYR A 141 0.91 -10.15 9.59
C TYR A 141 0.81 -11.67 9.68
N LEU A 142 1.94 -12.36 9.52
CA LEU A 142 1.98 -13.81 9.65
C LEU A 142 1.73 -14.26 11.08
N GLU A 143 2.28 -13.56 12.06
CA GLU A 143 2.11 -13.89 13.47
C GLU A 143 0.68 -13.70 13.95
N GLU A 144 -0.03 -12.72 13.39
CA GLU A 144 -1.40 -12.40 13.80
C GLU A 144 -2.42 -13.37 13.20
N GLN A 145 -2.01 -14.22 12.30
CA GLN A 145 -2.90 -15.22 11.70
C GLN A 145 -2.77 -16.56 12.41
#